data_67ee043a636896d17667c6f6560e350a
#
_entry.id   67ee043a636896d17667c6f6560e350a
#
_cell.length_a   1.000
_cell.length_b   1.000
_cell.length_c   1.000
_cell.angle_alpha   90.00
_cell.angle_beta   90.00
_cell.angle_gamma   90.00
#
_symmetry.space_group_name_H-M   'P 1'
#
loop_
_entity.id
_entity.type
_entity.pdbx_description
1 polymer ?
#
loop_
_entity_poly.entity_id
_entity_poly.type
_entity_poly.pdbx_seq_one_letter_code
_entity_poly.pdbx_strand_id
1 'polypeptide(L)'
;MQTFSRAHIKQHFDHAAIQYEDAAVLQKRVAKDVDNRLDLITLNPEVVLDVGAGTGFLTRHLERRYPQATCIGLDLSEQMLSLAKNHSLRSSPTWIQRLLGQSSARTSFINGDANQLPLADQSVDLIVTNLMLQWCDDLDLVFSEFRRVLKPEGLLMMTTFGPDTLKELRQAWAKVDTNDHVNTFIDMHDIGDALIRNGFGQPVLDVEHFTLTYDKPMGVLKDLKAIGATRVGTTQPNQPAKGLTGKQCFTQLLDAYDGLRSAGRIPATYEVVHGHAWASPEIIKGPHRNRQGVVEIRLDDIPIQQSR
;
A
#
# COMPACT_ATOMS: atom_id res chain seq x y z
N MET A 1 10.43 10.36 -11.80
CA MET A 1 9.31 9.84 -11.04
C MET A 1 8.23 9.39 -12.00
N GLN A 2 7.67 8.19 -11.88
CA GLN A 2 6.56 7.74 -12.73
C GLN A 2 5.30 8.47 -12.26
N THR A 3 4.58 9.15 -13.14
CA THR A 3 3.33 9.81 -12.80
C THR A 3 2.17 8.89 -13.18
N PHE A 4 1.43 8.43 -12.20
CA PHE A 4 0.27 7.57 -12.41
C PHE A 4 -0.99 8.42 -12.64
N SER A 5 -1.76 8.09 -13.66
CA SER A 5 -3.09 8.68 -13.82
C SER A 5 -4.06 8.03 -12.82
N ARG A 6 -4.53 8.80 -11.84
CA ARG A 6 -5.54 8.35 -10.85
C ARG A 6 -6.79 7.77 -11.49
N ALA A 7 -7.23 8.37 -12.60
CA ALA A 7 -8.37 7.85 -13.36
C ALA A 7 -8.10 6.44 -13.91
N HIS A 8 -6.88 6.18 -14.39
CA HIS A 8 -6.49 4.84 -14.84
C HIS A 8 -6.37 3.85 -13.68
N ILE A 9 -5.76 4.25 -12.53
CA ILE A 9 -5.70 3.41 -11.34
C ILE A 9 -7.11 3.02 -10.91
N LYS A 10 -8.01 4.01 -10.74
CA LYS A 10 -9.42 3.79 -10.40
C LYS A 10 -10.06 2.79 -11.37
N GLN A 11 -9.91 3.02 -12.68
CA GLN A 11 -10.49 2.15 -13.71
C GLN A 11 -9.98 0.71 -13.63
N HIS A 12 -8.67 0.50 -13.39
CA HIS A 12 -8.09 -0.84 -13.26
C HIS A 12 -8.68 -1.59 -12.06
N PHE A 13 -8.79 -0.95 -10.90
CA PHE A 13 -9.37 -1.55 -9.71
C PHE A 13 -10.89 -1.74 -9.82
N ASP A 14 -11.62 -0.80 -10.45
CA ASP A 14 -13.05 -0.97 -10.73
C ASP A 14 -13.30 -2.23 -11.60
N HIS A 15 -12.48 -2.46 -12.63
CA HIS A 15 -12.60 -3.66 -13.48
C HIS A 15 -12.17 -4.94 -12.76
N ALA A 16 -11.16 -4.88 -11.89
CA ALA A 16 -10.67 -6.04 -11.17
C ALA A 16 -11.57 -6.46 -10.01
N ALA A 17 -12.42 -5.57 -9.49
CA ALA A 17 -13.13 -5.69 -8.23
C ALA A 17 -13.81 -7.07 -8.03
N ILE A 18 -14.50 -7.59 -9.05
CA ILE A 18 -15.26 -8.84 -8.96
C ILE A 18 -14.34 -10.05 -8.74
N GLN A 19 -13.16 -10.06 -9.38
CA GLN A 19 -12.21 -11.20 -9.31
C GLN A 19 -11.11 -10.96 -8.26
N TYR A 20 -11.02 -9.75 -7.73
CA TYR A 20 -9.93 -9.32 -6.85
C TYR A 20 -9.79 -10.21 -5.62
N GLU A 21 -10.89 -10.52 -4.94
CA GLU A 21 -10.84 -11.24 -3.67
C GLU A 21 -10.36 -12.68 -3.85
N ASP A 22 -10.63 -13.31 -4.97
CA ASP A 22 -10.14 -14.66 -5.29
C ASP A 22 -8.67 -14.66 -5.70
N ALA A 23 -8.23 -13.62 -6.41
CA ALA A 23 -6.86 -13.48 -6.92
C ALA A 23 -5.88 -12.88 -5.90
N ALA A 24 -6.35 -12.10 -4.92
CA ALA A 24 -5.53 -11.32 -3.99
C ALA A 24 -4.92 -12.17 -2.85
N VAL A 25 -4.28 -13.30 -3.19
CA VAL A 25 -3.71 -14.24 -2.21
C VAL A 25 -2.60 -13.59 -1.39
N LEU A 26 -1.67 -12.89 -2.07
CA LEU A 26 -0.57 -12.19 -1.40
C LEU A 26 -1.09 -11.05 -0.53
N GLN A 27 -2.01 -10.23 -1.06
CA GLN A 27 -2.58 -9.09 -0.34
C GLN A 27 -3.27 -9.53 0.96
N LYS A 28 -3.99 -10.65 0.91
CA LYS A 28 -4.63 -11.24 2.10
C LYS A 28 -3.61 -11.79 3.09
N ARG A 29 -2.53 -12.39 2.61
CA ARG A 29 -1.45 -12.88 3.47
C ARG A 29 -0.80 -11.71 4.20
N VAL A 30 -0.38 -10.68 3.46
CA VAL A 30 0.24 -9.48 4.02
C VAL A 30 -0.70 -8.75 4.98
N ALA A 31 -2.01 -8.66 4.66
CA ALA A 31 -3.00 -8.07 5.57
C ALA A 31 -3.10 -8.83 6.91
N LYS A 32 -2.98 -10.16 6.91
CA LYS A 32 -2.92 -10.94 8.15
C LYS A 32 -1.63 -10.69 8.92
N ASP A 33 -0.51 -10.51 8.24
CA ASP A 33 0.75 -10.20 8.88
C ASP A 33 0.72 -8.81 9.50
N VAL A 34 0.06 -7.82 8.87
CA VAL A 34 -0.24 -6.51 9.47
C VAL A 34 -1.09 -6.67 10.74
N ASP A 35 -2.17 -7.46 10.68
CA ASP A 35 -3.03 -7.71 11.83
C ASP A 35 -2.27 -8.36 12.99
N ASN A 36 -1.41 -9.35 12.70
CA ASN A 36 -0.57 -10.01 13.72
C ASN A 36 0.47 -9.05 14.34
N ARG A 37 1.05 -8.13 13.53
CA ARG A 37 2.01 -7.14 14.04
C ARG A 37 1.37 -6.15 15.01
N LEU A 38 0.08 -5.88 14.89
CA LEU A 38 -0.67 -5.07 15.84
C LEU A 38 -0.79 -5.74 17.25
N ASP A 39 -0.54 -7.06 17.38
CA ASP A 39 -0.48 -7.74 18.69
C ASP A 39 0.73 -7.29 19.52
N LEU A 40 1.77 -6.76 18.87
CA LEU A 40 2.99 -6.29 19.52
C LEU A 40 2.86 -4.86 20.04
N ILE A 41 1.75 -4.17 19.75
CA ILE A 41 1.54 -2.75 20.02
C ILE A 41 0.34 -2.59 20.94
N THR A 42 0.55 -1.94 22.09
CA THR A 42 -0.56 -1.61 23.00
C THR A 42 -1.25 -0.35 22.51
N LEU A 43 -2.40 -0.50 21.86
CA LEU A 43 -3.20 0.59 21.35
C LEU A 43 -4.70 0.32 21.57
N ASN A 44 -5.44 1.32 22.05
CA ASN A 44 -6.90 1.27 22.18
C ASN A 44 -7.52 2.39 21.34
N PRO A 45 -7.58 2.24 20.02
CA PRO A 45 -8.06 3.29 19.14
C PRO A 45 -9.57 3.46 19.24
N GLU A 46 -10.03 4.71 19.18
CA GLU A 46 -11.44 5.06 19.02
C GLU A 46 -11.83 5.13 17.53
N VAL A 47 -10.88 5.57 16.69
CA VAL A 47 -11.07 5.70 15.24
C VAL A 47 -9.90 5.03 14.51
N VAL A 48 -10.24 4.08 13.65
CA VAL A 48 -9.31 3.33 12.81
C VAL A 48 -9.60 3.63 11.34
N LEU A 49 -8.59 4.02 10.58
CA LEU A 49 -8.68 4.29 9.15
C LEU A 49 -7.87 3.25 8.35
N ASP A 50 -8.54 2.54 7.45
CA ASP A 50 -7.93 1.63 6.48
C ASP A 50 -7.88 2.34 5.12
N VAL A 51 -6.69 2.76 4.68
CA VAL A 51 -6.48 3.51 3.43
C VAL A 51 -6.08 2.56 2.30
N GLY A 52 -6.86 2.55 1.22
CA GLY A 52 -6.77 1.54 0.18
C GLY A 52 -7.48 0.25 0.62
N ALA A 53 -8.66 0.39 1.22
CA ALA A 53 -9.39 -0.72 1.84
C ALA A 53 -9.78 -1.85 0.87
N GLY A 54 -9.81 -1.56 -0.44
CA GLY A 54 -10.21 -2.52 -1.46
C GLY A 54 -11.57 -3.14 -1.17
N THR A 55 -11.64 -4.48 -1.17
CA THR A 55 -12.86 -5.22 -0.82
C THR A 55 -13.13 -5.33 0.69
N GLY A 56 -12.38 -4.56 1.51
CA GLY A 56 -12.56 -4.47 2.97
C GLY A 56 -12.01 -5.68 3.73
N PHE A 57 -11.07 -6.43 3.17
CA PHE A 57 -10.53 -7.61 3.85
C PHE A 57 -9.82 -7.24 5.15
N LEU A 58 -8.89 -6.27 5.11
CA LEU A 58 -8.20 -5.78 6.30
C LEU A 58 -9.15 -5.02 7.22
N THR A 59 -10.03 -4.18 6.68
CA THR A 59 -11.06 -3.45 7.45
C THR A 59 -11.84 -4.41 8.36
N ARG A 60 -12.27 -5.59 7.85
CA ARG A 60 -12.98 -6.61 8.64
C ARG A 60 -12.13 -7.26 9.73
N HIS A 61 -10.79 -7.32 9.57
CA HIS A 61 -9.90 -7.77 10.63
C HIS A 61 -9.79 -6.72 11.73
N LEU A 62 -9.62 -5.45 11.36
CA LEU A 62 -9.55 -4.31 12.28
C LEU A 62 -10.86 -4.15 13.07
N GLU A 63 -12.01 -4.32 12.42
CA GLU A 63 -13.35 -4.31 13.06
C GLU A 63 -13.46 -5.37 14.18
N ARG A 64 -12.95 -6.57 13.95
CA ARG A 64 -12.95 -7.64 14.95
C ARG A 64 -11.93 -7.41 16.07
N ARG A 65 -10.78 -6.83 15.73
CA ARG A 65 -9.72 -6.51 16.69
C ARG A 65 -10.13 -5.38 17.64
N TYR A 66 -10.79 -4.36 17.10
CA TYR A 66 -11.18 -3.15 17.83
C TYR A 66 -12.71 -2.96 17.83
N PRO A 67 -13.45 -3.81 18.54
CA PRO A 67 -14.91 -3.84 18.44
C PRO A 67 -15.61 -2.60 18.98
N GLN A 68 -14.89 -1.74 19.72
CA GLN A 68 -15.42 -0.47 20.23
C GLN A 68 -15.04 0.72 19.33
N ALA A 69 -14.12 0.52 18.38
CA ALA A 69 -13.66 1.58 17.50
C ALA A 69 -14.66 1.83 16.36
N THR A 70 -14.62 3.05 15.84
CA THR A 70 -15.18 3.37 14.54
C THR A 70 -14.14 3.01 13.47
N CYS A 71 -14.44 2.03 12.62
CA CYS A 71 -13.58 1.64 11.51
C CYS A 71 -14.02 2.35 10.23
N ILE A 72 -13.10 3.00 9.54
CA ILE A 72 -13.34 3.71 8.28
C ILE A 72 -12.48 3.06 7.20
N GLY A 73 -13.10 2.49 6.17
CA GLY A 73 -12.41 2.04 4.97
C GLY A 73 -12.47 3.11 3.90
N LEU A 74 -11.32 3.54 3.39
CA LEU A 74 -11.23 4.52 2.32
C LEU A 74 -10.58 3.88 1.09
N ASP A 75 -11.18 4.08 -0.08
CA ASP A 75 -10.62 3.62 -1.36
C ASP A 75 -11.00 4.55 -2.50
N LEU A 76 -10.14 4.61 -3.51
CA LEU A 76 -10.38 5.38 -4.74
C LEU A 76 -11.45 4.72 -5.63
N SER A 77 -11.57 3.37 -5.58
CA SER A 77 -12.52 2.58 -6.37
C SER A 77 -13.86 2.43 -5.66
N GLU A 78 -14.91 2.97 -6.26
CA GLU A 78 -16.28 2.81 -5.77
C GLU A 78 -16.76 1.35 -5.87
N GLN A 79 -16.30 0.60 -6.87
CA GLN A 79 -16.67 -0.80 -7.06
C GLN A 79 -16.08 -1.66 -5.93
N MET A 80 -14.82 -1.44 -5.55
CA MET A 80 -14.20 -2.07 -4.40
C MET A 80 -15.00 -1.81 -3.13
N LEU A 81 -15.34 -0.56 -2.85
CA LEU A 81 -16.12 -0.18 -1.66
C LEU A 81 -17.53 -0.74 -1.66
N SER A 82 -18.15 -0.90 -2.82
CA SER A 82 -19.45 -1.56 -2.93
C SER A 82 -19.38 -3.02 -2.46
N LEU A 83 -18.33 -3.74 -2.87
CA LEU A 83 -18.09 -5.11 -2.39
C LEU A 83 -17.75 -5.14 -0.90
N ALA A 84 -16.91 -4.20 -0.42
CA ALA A 84 -16.57 -4.10 0.99
C ALA A 84 -17.82 -3.91 1.87
N LYS A 85 -18.75 -3.02 1.48
CA LYS A 85 -20.03 -2.81 2.15
C LYS A 85 -20.86 -4.09 2.21
N ASN A 86 -20.95 -4.81 1.08
CA ASN A 86 -21.70 -6.06 1.02
C ASN A 86 -21.11 -7.15 1.93
N HIS A 87 -19.78 -7.22 2.03
CA HIS A 87 -19.09 -8.17 2.91
C HIS A 87 -19.28 -7.83 4.40
N SER A 88 -19.21 -6.55 4.77
CA SER A 88 -19.47 -6.09 6.15
C SER A 88 -20.90 -6.36 6.58
N LEU A 89 -21.89 -6.14 5.72
CA LEU A 89 -23.31 -6.43 6.02
C LEU A 89 -23.55 -7.92 6.32
N ARG A 90 -22.87 -8.82 5.60
CA ARG A 90 -22.95 -10.27 5.84
C ARG A 90 -22.28 -10.71 7.13
N SER A 91 -21.33 -9.95 7.62
CA SER A 91 -20.59 -10.21 8.87
C SER A 91 -21.22 -9.54 10.09
N SER A 92 -22.28 -8.76 9.90
CA SER A 92 -22.97 -8.05 10.99
C SER A 92 -23.57 -9.04 12.00
N PRO A 93 -23.49 -8.75 13.32
CA PRO A 93 -24.02 -9.62 14.35
C PRO A 93 -25.52 -9.83 14.17
N THR A 94 -25.94 -11.07 14.39
CA THR A 94 -27.37 -11.44 14.39
C THR A 94 -28.11 -10.67 15.48
N TRP A 95 -29.46 -10.59 15.38
CA TRP A 95 -30.28 -9.93 16.38
C TRP A 95 -30.06 -10.50 17.80
N ILE A 96 -29.73 -11.80 17.91
CA ILE A 96 -29.43 -12.48 19.18
C ILE A 96 -28.13 -11.95 19.77
N GLN A 97 -27.08 -11.77 18.96
CA GLN A 97 -25.79 -11.24 19.39
C GLN A 97 -25.90 -9.78 19.84
N ARG A 98 -26.75 -8.97 19.18
CA ARG A 98 -27.08 -7.61 19.62
C ARG A 98 -27.79 -7.59 20.96
N LEU A 99 -28.71 -8.54 21.21
CA LEU A 99 -29.42 -8.67 22.48
C LEU A 99 -28.47 -9.05 23.63
N LEU A 100 -27.40 -9.78 23.33
CA LEU A 100 -26.34 -10.18 24.28
C LEU A 100 -25.30 -9.07 24.49
N GLY A 101 -25.54 -7.84 24.03
CA GLY A 101 -24.68 -6.69 24.25
C GLY A 101 -23.41 -6.69 23.39
N GLN A 102 -23.32 -7.52 22.36
CA GLN A 102 -22.25 -7.44 21.39
C GLN A 102 -22.49 -6.21 20.51
N SER A 103 -21.77 -5.12 20.83
CA SER A 103 -21.71 -3.94 19.99
C SER A 103 -20.99 -4.31 18.70
N SER A 104 -21.57 -4.05 17.53
CA SER A 104 -20.82 -4.11 16.29
C SER A 104 -20.01 -2.83 16.18
N ALA A 105 -18.74 -2.94 15.82
CA ALA A 105 -17.93 -1.80 15.41
C ALA A 105 -18.72 -0.98 14.37
N ARG A 106 -18.64 0.33 14.47
CA ARG A 106 -19.25 1.21 13.47
C ARG A 106 -18.32 1.27 12.28
N THR A 107 -18.63 0.48 11.24
CA THR A 107 -17.83 0.49 10.02
C THR A 107 -18.51 1.34 8.96
N SER A 108 -17.74 2.25 8.37
CA SER A 108 -18.15 3.09 7.25
C SER A 108 -17.14 2.99 6.12
N PHE A 109 -17.59 3.23 4.89
CA PHE A 109 -16.75 3.21 3.71
C PHE A 109 -16.91 4.53 2.94
N ILE A 110 -15.78 5.17 2.66
CA ILE A 110 -15.70 6.50 2.05
C ILE A 110 -14.91 6.39 0.74
N ASN A 111 -15.48 6.87 -0.36
CA ASN A 111 -14.72 7.03 -1.59
C ASN A 111 -13.85 8.28 -1.48
N GLY A 112 -12.55 8.12 -1.64
CA GLY A 112 -11.58 9.20 -1.45
C GLY A 112 -10.18 8.86 -1.95
N ASP A 113 -9.35 9.89 -1.99
CA ASP A 113 -7.96 9.84 -2.42
C ASP A 113 -7.03 9.98 -1.21
N ALA A 114 -6.01 9.11 -1.10
CA ALA A 114 -5.00 9.17 -0.05
C ALA A 114 -4.21 10.49 -0.03
N ASN A 115 -4.14 11.18 -1.17
CA ASN A 115 -3.46 12.48 -1.28
C ASN A 115 -4.30 13.65 -0.74
N GLN A 116 -5.57 13.42 -0.42
CA GLN A 116 -6.46 14.42 0.16
C GLN A 116 -7.58 13.70 0.92
N LEU A 117 -7.29 13.36 2.17
CA LEU A 117 -8.22 12.61 3.00
C LEU A 117 -9.42 13.48 3.41
N PRO A 118 -10.68 13.02 3.20
CA PRO A 118 -11.88 13.77 3.58
C PRO A 118 -12.19 13.62 5.07
N LEU A 119 -11.18 13.82 5.91
CA LEU A 119 -11.23 13.68 7.37
C LEU A 119 -10.66 14.93 8.03
N ALA A 120 -11.15 15.26 9.22
CA ALA A 120 -10.65 16.37 10.01
C ALA A 120 -9.22 16.10 10.52
N ASP A 121 -8.50 17.17 10.82
CA ASP A 121 -7.20 17.09 11.47
C ASP A 121 -7.31 16.39 12.81
N GLN A 122 -6.30 15.58 13.16
CA GLN A 122 -6.19 14.92 14.46
C GLN A 122 -7.46 14.15 14.88
N SER A 123 -8.09 13.44 13.95
CA SER A 123 -9.35 12.73 14.18
C SER A 123 -9.21 11.21 14.21
N VAL A 124 -8.04 10.67 13.88
CA VAL A 124 -7.77 9.23 13.72
C VAL A 124 -6.69 8.79 14.69
N ASP A 125 -6.87 7.65 15.36
CA ASP A 125 -5.90 7.08 16.29
C ASP A 125 -4.95 6.09 15.61
N LEU A 126 -5.44 5.36 14.61
CA LEU A 126 -4.70 4.35 13.86
C LEU A 126 -5.00 4.47 12.37
N ILE A 127 -3.97 4.66 11.58
CA ILE A 127 -4.04 4.47 10.12
C ILE A 127 -3.38 3.13 9.79
N VAL A 128 -4.07 2.32 9.00
CA VAL A 128 -3.51 1.11 8.40
C VAL A 128 -3.62 1.22 6.89
N THR A 129 -2.58 0.81 6.17
CA THR A 129 -2.62 0.72 4.70
C THR A 129 -1.85 -0.51 4.24
N ASN A 130 -2.48 -1.32 3.38
CA ASN A 130 -1.93 -2.59 2.94
C ASN A 130 -1.76 -2.62 1.42
N LEU A 131 -0.49 -2.61 0.97
CA LEU A 131 -0.12 -2.69 -0.45
C LEU A 131 -0.88 -1.67 -1.32
N MET A 132 -0.95 -0.41 -0.86
CA MET A 132 -1.59 0.70 -1.58
C MET A 132 -0.57 1.77 -1.99
N LEU A 133 0.45 2.04 -1.14
CA LEU A 133 1.38 3.15 -1.32
C LEU A 133 2.16 3.12 -2.65
N GLN A 134 2.38 1.94 -3.22
CA GLN A 134 3.03 1.79 -4.54
C GLN A 134 2.24 2.42 -5.70
N TRP A 135 0.99 2.82 -5.47
CA TRP A 135 0.12 3.50 -6.42
C TRP A 135 0.12 5.02 -6.26
N CYS A 136 0.90 5.52 -5.30
CA CYS A 136 1.02 6.95 -5.01
C CYS A 136 2.28 7.51 -5.67
N ASP A 137 2.13 8.60 -6.42
CA ASP A 137 3.26 9.26 -7.10
C ASP A 137 4.14 10.05 -6.12
N ASP A 138 3.53 10.56 -5.06
CA ASP A 138 4.16 11.46 -4.09
C ASP A 138 3.87 10.97 -2.67
N LEU A 139 4.84 10.26 -2.09
CA LEU A 139 4.71 9.76 -0.72
C LEU A 139 4.76 10.89 0.32
N ASP A 140 5.47 11.98 0.04
CA ASP A 140 5.51 13.12 0.96
C ASP A 140 4.11 13.75 1.11
N LEU A 141 3.36 13.86 0.01
CA LEU A 141 1.98 14.33 0.03
C LEU A 141 1.07 13.39 0.83
N VAL A 142 1.17 12.07 0.58
CA VAL A 142 0.36 11.07 1.29
C VAL A 142 0.69 11.04 2.78
N PHE A 143 1.97 11.05 3.13
CA PHE A 143 2.38 11.03 4.54
C PHE A 143 2.03 12.34 5.25
N SER A 144 2.06 13.49 4.56
CA SER A 144 1.58 14.76 5.15
C SER A 144 0.09 14.70 5.49
N GLU A 145 -0.74 14.09 4.62
CA GLU A 145 -2.16 13.88 4.88
C GLU A 145 -2.41 12.88 6.02
N PHE A 146 -1.65 11.76 6.04
CA PHE A 146 -1.72 10.81 7.16
C PHE A 146 -1.34 11.50 8.48
N ARG A 147 -0.27 12.29 8.46
CA ARG A 147 0.16 13.06 9.64
C ARG A 147 -0.87 14.09 10.08
N ARG A 148 -1.54 14.75 9.15
CA ARG A 148 -2.59 15.74 9.43
C ARG A 148 -3.77 15.12 10.17
N VAL A 149 -4.26 13.97 9.69
CA VAL A 149 -5.46 13.33 10.25
C VAL A 149 -5.17 12.50 11.50
N LEU A 150 -3.93 12.03 11.71
CA LEU A 150 -3.54 11.32 12.93
C LEU A 150 -3.51 12.26 14.12
N LYS A 151 -4.11 11.81 15.23
CA LYS A 151 -3.95 12.42 16.54
C LYS A 151 -2.47 12.41 16.94
N PRO A 152 -2.01 13.32 17.83
CA PRO A 152 -0.72 13.17 18.48
C PRO A 152 -0.59 11.77 19.09
N GLU A 153 0.59 11.14 18.90
CA GLU A 153 0.86 9.74 19.30
C GLU A 153 -0.02 8.68 18.59
N GLY A 154 -0.73 9.06 17.54
CA GLY A 154 -1.42 8.11 16.66
C GLY A 154 -0.44 7.24 15.87
N LEU A 155 -0.84 6.04 15.53
CA LEU A 155 -0.01 5.05 14.84
C LEU A 155 -0.33 5.00 13.35
N LEU A 156 0.71 4.99 12.53
CA LEU A 156 0.66 4.54 11.14
C LEU A 156 1.25 3.12 11.05
N MET A 157 0.49 2.18 10.49
CA MET A 157 0.94 0.84 10.11
C MET A 157 0.78 0.70 8.60
N MET A 158 1.83 0.32 7.88
CA MET A 158 1.80 0.29 6.42
C MET A 158 2.54 -0.89 5.83
N THR A 159 2.13 -1.28 4.63
CA THR A 159 2.91 -2.15 3.75
C THR A 159 2.93 -1.60 2.33
N THR A 160 4.03 -1.86 1.62
CA THR A 160 4.19 -1.53 0.20
C THR A 160 5.15 -2.51 -0.45
N PHE A 161 5.28 -2.41 -1.78
CA PHE A 161 6.27 -3.21 -2.49
C PHE A 161 7.63 -2.50 -2.56
N GLY A 162 8.69 -3.29 -2.44
CA GLY A 162 10.08 -2.87 -2.62
C GLY A 162 10.65 -3.21 -4.00
N PRO A 163 11.90 -2.76 -4.28
CA PRO A 163 12.53 -2.81 -5.60
C PRO A 163 12.64 -4.20 -6.24
N ASP A 164 12.81 -5.25 -5.43
CA ASP A 164 12.98 -6.63 -5.91
C ASP A 164 11.67 -7.28 -6.35
N THR A 165 10.52 -6.59 -6.19
CA THR A 165 9.22 -7.10 -6.62
C THR A 165 9.19 -7.35 -8.13
N LEU A 166 8.75 -8.56 -8.54
CA LEU A 166 8.65 -9.02 -9.93
C LEU A 166 9.98 -8.94 -10.70
N LYS A 167 11.11 -9.15 -10.02
CA LYS A 167 12.43 -9.10 -10.65
C LYS A 167 12.58 -10.09 -11.80
N GLU A 168 11.97 -11.25 -11.73
CA GLU A 168 12.02 -12.27 -12.80
C GLU A 168 11.23 -11.79 -14.02
N LEU A 169 10.07 -11.19 -13.85
CA LEU A 169 9.30 -10.61 -14.94
C LEU A 169 10.06 -9.46 -15.61
N ARG A 170 10.72 -8.59 -14.79
CA ARG A 170 11.58 -7.51 -15.29
C ARG A 170 12.76 -8.05 -16.07
N GLN A 171 13.41 -9.13 -15.59
CA GLN A 171 14.51 -9.81 -16.31
C GLN A 171 14.04 -10.44 -17.63
N ALA A 172 12.84 -11.00 -17.66
CA ALA A 172 12.27 -11.59 -18.88
C ALA A 172 11.99 -10.50 -19.93
N TRP A 173 11.40 -9.36 -19.53
CA TRP A 173 11.16 -8.22 -20.42
C TRP A 173 12.45 -7.60 -20.95
N ALA A 174 13.50 -7.48 -20.13
CA ALA A 174 14.80 -6.94 -20.55
C ALA A 174 15.46 -7.76 -21.69
N LYS A 175 15.05 -9.01 -21.90
CA LYS A 175 15.47 -9.82 -23.04
C LYS A 175 14.67 -9.56 -24.31
N VAL A 176 13.54 -8.88 -24.21
CA VAL A 176 12.62 -8.62 -25.34
C VAL A 176 12.80 -7.22 -25.89
N ASP A 177 12.82 -6.23 -25.01
CA ASP A 177 13.04 -4.83 -25.38
C ASP A 177 13.64 -4.00 -24.22
N THR A 178 13.87 -2.73 -24.47
CA THR A 178 14.47 -1.78 -23.50
C THR A 178 13.41 -0.93 -22.78
N ASN A 179 12.13 -1.27 -22.92
CA ASN A 179 11.06 -0.49 -22.27
C ASN A 179 10.80 -1.00 -20.86
N ASP A 180 10.34 -0.08 -19.99
CA ASP A 180 9.86 -0.45 -18.67
C ASP A 180 8.47 -1.09 -18.79
N HIS A 181 8.33 -2.34 -18.42
CA HIS A 181 7.07 -3.09 -18.41
C HIS A 181 6.57 -3.42 -17.01
N VAL A 182 7.40 -3.22 -16.01
CA VAL A 182 7.07 -3.40 -14.58
C VAL A 182 7.26 -2.06 -13.88
N ASN A 183 6.37 -1.70 -12.98
CA ASN A 183 6.50 -0.48 -12.19
C ASN A 183 7.79 -0.50 -11.38
N THR A 184 8.38 0.67 -11.17
CA THR A 184 9.48 0.87 -10.23
C THR A 184 8.90 1.07 -8.84
N PHE A 185 9.45 0.40 -7.86
CA PHE A 185 9.04 0.51 -6.46
C PHE A 185 10.10 1.26 -5.65
N ILE A 186 9.68 1.93 -4.59
CA ILE A 186 10.52 2.77 -3.75
C ILE A 186 11.28 1.89 -2.76
N ASP A 187 12.55 2.23 -2.51
CA ASP A 187 13.37 1.57 -1.49
C ASP A 187 12.90 1.93 -0.08
N MET A 188 13.06 0.99 0.86
CA MET A 188 12.61 1.19 2.24
C MET A 188 13.30 2.37 2.94
N HIS A 189 14.55 2.70 2.58
CA HIS A 189 15.26 3.84 3.16
C HIS A 189 14.62 5.16 2.73
N ASP A 190 14.24 5.28 1.45
CA ASP A 190 13.53 6.46 0.94
C ASP A 190 12.15 6.63 1.59
N ILE A 191 11.47 5.50 1.89
CA ILE A 191 10.21 5.50 2.64
C ILE A 191 10.44 5.99 4.07
N GLY A 192 11.47 5.50 4.75
CA GLY A 192 11.85 5.92 6.09
C GLY A 192 12.17 7.41 6.16
N ASP A 193 12.94 7.91 5.20
CA ASP A 193 13.25 9.33 5.08
C ASP A 193 12.00 10.18 4.84
N ALA A 194 11.06 9.71 4.01
CA ALA A 194 9.80 10.39 3.77
C ALA A 194 8.92 10.46 5.04
N LEU A 195 8.87 9.39 5.84
CA LEU A 195 8.18 9.39 7.12
C LEU A 195 8.75 10.46 8.07
N ILE A 196 10.08 10.49 8.23
CA ILE A 196 10.75 11.47 9.10
C ILE A 196 10.48 12.91 8.63
N ARG A 197 10.62 13.17 7.32
CA ARG A 197 10.35 14.49 6.74
C ARG A 197 8.94 14.99 7.00
N ASN A 198 7.98 14.08 7.10
CA ASN A 198 6.57 14.40 7.34
C ASN A 198 6.15 14.35 8.82
N GLY A 199 7.12 14.34 9.75
CA GLY A 199 6.87 14.48 11.19
C GLY A 199 6.41 13.19 11.87
N PHE A 200 6.74 12.04 11.30
CA PHE A 200 6.62 10.75 11.99
C PHE A 200 7.88 10.47 12.80
N GLY A 201 7.69 9.99 14.01
CA GLY A 201 8.77 9.56 14.91
C GLY A 201 8.91 8.05 14.93
N GLN A 202 10.12 7.60 15.27
CA GLN A 202 10.44 6.18 15.50
C GLN A 202 10.00 5.25 14.36
N PRO A 203 10.31 5.56 13.08
CA PRO A 203 9.96 4.65 12.01
C PRO A 203 10.74 3.34 12.15
N VAL A 204 10.01 2.22 12.12
CA VAL A 204 10.58 0.89 12.04
C VAL A 204 10.12 0.26 10.74
N LEU A 205 11.09 -0.15 9.92
CA LEU A 205 10.82 -0.78 8.64
C LEU A 205 11.57 -2.10 8.57
N ASP A 206 10.93 -3.10 7.98
CA ASP A 206 11.53 -4.39 7.66
C ASP A 206 11.02 -4.90 6.31
N VAL A 207 11.75 -5.84 5.75
CA VAL A 207 11.47 -6.43 4.43
C VAL A 207 11.22 -7.91 4.57
N GLU A 208 10.14 -8.38 3.95
CA GLU A 208 9.84 -9.80 3.80
C GLU A 208 9.71 -10.16 2.32
N HIS A 209 10.31 -11.30 1.92
CA HIS A 209 10.23 -11.78 0.55
C HIS A 209 9.24 -12.93 0.43
N PHE A 210 8.29 -12.77 -0.47
CA PHE A 210 7.33 -13.81 -0.86
C PHE A 210 7.63 -14.28 -2.28
N THR A 211 7.64 -15.59 -2.51
CA THR A 211 7.76 -16.13 -3.86
C THR A 211 6.53 -16.96 -4.18
N LEU A 212 5.69 -16.44 -5.06
CA LEU A 212 4.62 -17.20 -5.67
C LEU A 212 5.16 -18.02 -6.84
N THR A 213 4.68 -19.22 -7.02
CA THR A 213 5.17 -20.11 -8.09
C THR A 213 4.03 -20.57 -8.97
N TYR A 214 4.28 -20.63 -10.29
CA TYR A 214 3.28 -20.94 -11.31
C TYR A 214 3.76 -22.06 -12.22
N ASP A 215 2.82 -22.76 -12.86
CA ASP A 215 3.14 -23.79 -13.86
C ASP A 215 3.63 -23.17 -15.16
N LYS A 216 3.11 -22.00 -15.52
CA LYS A 216 3.38 -21.30 -16.79
C LYS A 216 3.51 -19.79 -16.56
N PRO A 217 4.36 -19.08 -17.36
CA PRO A 217 4.50 -17.62 -17.28
C PRO A 217 3.16 -16.88 -17.42
N MET A 218 2.25 -17.39 -18.24
CA MET A 218 0.91 -16.82 -18.42
C MET A 218 0.09 -16.76 -17.11
N GLY A 219 0.36 -17.65 -16.15
CA GLY A 219 -0.29 -17.63 -14.83
C GLY A 219 0.01 -16.33 -14.09
N VAL A 220 1.28 -15.92 -14.03
CA VAL A 220 1.70 -14.66 -13.41
C VAL A 220 0.96 -13.47 -14.02
N LEU A 221 0.94 -13.38 -15.37
CA LEU A 221 0.30 -12.26 -16.07
C LEU A 221 -1.22 -12.22 -15.85
N LYS A 222 -1.87 -13.38 -15.74
CA LYS A 222 -3.29 -13.46 -15.43
C LYS A 222 -3.61 -12.99 -14.02
N ASP A 223 -2.80 -13.41 -13.04
CA ASP A 223 -2.99 -12.98 -11.64
C ASP A 223 -2.78 -11.49 -11.49
N LEU A 224 -1.70 -10.94 -12.06
CA LEU A 224 -1.46 -9.49 -12.04
C LEU A 224 -2.63 -8.71 -12.67
N LYS A 225 -3.21 -9.23 -13.77
CA LYS A 225 -4.40 -8.62 -14.37
C LYS A 225 -5.62 -8.74 -13.47
N ALA A 226 -5.82 -9.88 -12.82
CA ALA A 226 -6.99 -10.15 -11.98
C ALA A 226 -7.01 -9.26 -10.72
N ILE A 227 -5.83 -8.89 -10.18
CA ILE A 227 -5.71 -7.95 -9.06
C ILE A 227 -5.62 -6.48 -9.50
N GLY A 228 -5.77 -6.16 -10.79
CA GLY A 228 -5.66 -4.80 -11.30
C GLY A 228 -4.24 -4.24 -11.32
N ALA A 229 -3.23 -5.08 -11.05
CA ALA A 229 -1.82 -4.66 -10.99
C ALA A 229 -1.13 -4.68 -12.37
N THR A 230 -1.84 -4.31 -13.42
CA THR A 230 -1.23 -4.08 -14.73
C THR A 230 -0.56 -2.71 -14.74
N ARG A 231 0.51 -2.59 -15.55
CA ARG A 231 1.22 -1.32 -15.67
C ARG A 231 0.26 -0.18 -15.98
N VAL A 232 0.20 0.80 -15.10
CA VAL A 232 -0.48 2.07 -15.36
C VAL A 232 0.45 2.92 -16.22
N GLY A 233 0.04 3.23 -17.45
CA GLY A 233 0.85 4.01 -18.37
C GLY A 233 1.25 5.35 -17.76
N THR A 234 2.55 5.67 -17.81
CA THR A 234 3.03 7.00 -17.47
C THR A 234 2.49 7.97 -18.50
N THR A 235 1.76 8.99 -18.06
CA THR A 235 1.38 10.13 -18.89
C THR A 235 2.61 11.01 -19.11
N GLN A 236 3.50 10.62 -20.03
CA GLN A 236 4.41 11.58 -20.61
C GLN A 236 3.66 12.28 -21.77
N PRO A 237 3.49 13.61 -21.73
CA PRO A 237 2.64 14.34 -22.67
C PRO A 237 3.05 14.19 -24.15
N ASN A 238 4.24 13.66 -24.42
CA ASN A 238 4.85 13.60 -25.76
C ASN A 238 5.24 12.18 -26.23
N GLN A 239 4.84 11.12 -25.53
CA GLN A 239 5.01 9.77 -26.08
C GLN A 239 3.67 9.24 -26.58
N PRO A 240 3.57 8.84 -27.87
CA PRO A 240 2.38 8.18 -28.37
C PRO A 240 2.10 6.93 -27.52
N ALA A 241 0.83 6.70 -27.21
CA ALA A 241 0.40 5.49 -26.56
C ALA A 241 1.02 4.30 -27.28
N LYS A 242 1.98 3.61 -26.64
CA LYS A 242 2.63 2.46 -27.28
C LYS A 242 1.55 1.44 -27.55
N GLY A 243 1.37 1.08 -28.83
CA GLY A 243 0.38 0.12 -29.28
C GLY A 243 0.50 -1.21 -28.54
N LEU A 244 -0.53 -2.04 -28.67
CA LEU A 244 -0.57 -3.40 -28.13
C LEU A 244 0.76 -4.11 -28.40
N THR A 245 1.34 -4.73 -27.38
CA THR A 245 2.53 -5.58 -27.50
C THR A 245 2.30 -6.58 -28.61
N GLY A 246 3.12 -6.54 -29.67
CA GLY A 246 2.96 -7.41 -30.83
C GLY A 246 3.03 -8.89 -30.41
N LYS A 247 2.28 -9.75 -31.12
CA LYS A 247 2.22 -11.20 -30.81
C LYS A 247 3.61 -11.83 -30.67
N GLN A 248 4.57 -11.38 -31.49
CA GLN A 248 5.95 -11.87 -31.45
C GLN A 248 6.67 -11.50 -30.18
N CYS A 249 6.63 -10.22 -29.76
CA CYS A 249 7.21 -9.75 -28.48
C CYS A 249 6.60 -10.50 -27.29
N PHE A 250 5.28 -10.75 -27.34
CA PHE A 250 4.60 -11.48 -26.27
C PHE A 250 5.06 -12.94 -26.19
N THR A 251 5.25 -13.61 -27.34
CA THR A 251 5.82 -14.98 -27.38
C THR A 251 7.23 -14.98 -26.79
N GLN A 252 8.09 -14.04 -27.24
CA GLN A 252 9.46 -13.90 -26.71
C GLN A 252 9.49 -13.67 -25.20
N LEU A 253 8.57 -12.87 -24.65
CA LEU A 253 8.43 -12.69 -23.20
C LEU A 253 8.14 -14.03 -22.50
N LEU A 254 7.15 -14.79 -22.99
CA LEU A 254 6.78 -16.05 -22.38
C LEU A 254 7.94 -17.04 -22.39
N ASP A 255 8.67 -17.12 -23.50
CA ASP A 255 9.85 -18.01 -23.65
C ASP A 255 11.00 -17.54 -22.74
N ALA A 256 11.25 -16.22 -22.66
CA ALA A 256 12.27 -15.64 -21.79
C ALA A 256 11.96 -15.88 -20.31
N TYR A 257 10.69 -15.77 -19.92
CA TYR A 257 10.26 -16.01 -18.53
C TYR A 257 10.25 -17.50 -18.22
N ASP A 258 9.87 -18.37 -19.17
CA ASP A 258 9.93 -19.82 -18.98
C ASP A 258 11.37 -20.29 -18.72
N GLY A 259 12.36 -19.64 -19.34
CA GLY A 259 13.79 -19.88 -19.09
C GLY A 259 14.27 -19.50 -17.67
N LEU A 260 13.44 -18.85 -16.85
CA LEU A 260 13.75 -18.51 -15.44
C LEU A 260 13.14 -19.51 -14.46
N ARG A 261 12.72 -20.69 -14.90
CA ARG A 261 12.19 -21.74 -14.01
C ARG A 261 13.16 -22.07 -12.89
N SER A 262 12.61 -22.23 -11.70
CA SER A 262 13.31 -22.76 -10.52
C SER A 262 12.52 -23.94 -9.99
N ALA A 263 13.19 -25.09 -9.78
CA ALA A 263 12.55 -26.34 -9.37
C ALA A 263 11.30 -26.72 -10.20
N GLY A 264 11.36 -26.50 -11.52
CA GLY A 264 10.26 -26.80 -12.44
C GLY A 264 9.08 -25.82 -12.45
N ARG A 265 9.13 -24.76 -11.63
CA ARG A 265 8.08 -23.75 -11.50
C ARG A 265 8.57 -22.37 -11.98
N ILE A 266 7.64 -21.52 -12.39
CA ILE A 266 7.91 -20.11 -12.72
C ILE A 266 7.81 -19.30 -11.42
N PRO A 267 8.90 -18.67 -10.95
CA PRO A 267 8.86 -17.83 -9.77
C PRO A 267 8.34 -16.42 -10.09
N ALA A 268 7.62 -15.83 -9.16
CA ALA A 268 7.32 -14.41 -9.10
C ALA A 268 7.63 -13.93 -7.68
N THR A 269 8.71 -13.20 -7.52
CA THR A 269 9.17 -12.68 -6.24
C THR A 269 8.48 -11.36 -5.94
N TYR A 270 8.06 -11.21 -4.69
CA TYR A 270 7.51 -9.97 -4.14
C TYR A 270 8.31 -9.60 -2.90
N GLU A 271 8.90 -8.44 -2.93
CA GLU A 271 9.52 -7.80 -1.78
C GLU A 271 8.46 -6.92 -1.12
N VAL A 272 8.09 -7.24 0.11
CA VAL A 272 7.11 -6.48 0.88
C VAL A 272 7.84 -5.71 1.98
N VAL A 273 7.76 -4.40 1.92
CA VAL A 273 8.20 -3.51 2.98
C VAL A 273 7.06 -3.36 3.98
N HIS A 274 7.30 -3.77 5.21
CA HIS A 274 6.43 -3.50 6.35
C HIS A 274 6.98 -2.30 7.12
N GLY A 275 6.10 -1.41 7.55
CA GLY A 275 6.52 -0.25 8.31
C GLY A 275 5.50 0.18 9.33
N HIS A 276 5.99 0.75 10.44
CA HIS A 276 5.16 1.52 11.34
C HIS A 276 5.91 2.76 11.84
N ALA A 277 5.14 3.79 12.17
CA ALA A 277 5.68 5.02 12.72
C ALA A 277 4.61 5.75 13.54
N TRP A 278 5.03 6.57 14.49
CA TRP A 278 4.14 7.30 15.37
C TRP A 278 4.03 8.76 14.92
N ALA A 279 2.84 9.33 15.01
CA ALA A 279 2.65 10.76 14.82
C ALA A 279 3.26 11.50 16.01
N SER A 280 4.52 11.94 15.86
CA SER A 280 5.21 12.64 16.97
C SER A 280 4.49 13.92 17.36
N PRO A 281 4.32 14.21 18.66
CA PRO A 281 3.80 15.50 19.10
C PRO A 281 4.73 16.66 18.74
N GLU A 282 6.04 16.41 18.65
CA GLU A 282 7.02 17.38 18.18
C GLU A 282 7.33 17.11 16.70
N ILE A 283 7.13 18.10 15.85
CA ILE A 283 7.64 18.06 14.47
C ILE A 283 9.16 18.16 14.59
N ILE A 284 9.83 17.01 14.58
CA ILE A 284 11.28 16.99 14.37
C ILE A 284 11.50 17.49 12.94
N LYS A 285 11.74 18.79 12.80
CA LYS A 285 12.18 19.36 11.53
C LYS A 285 13.55 18.75 11.24
N GLY A 286 13.55 17.63 10.53
CA GLY A 286 14.78 17.04 10.01
C GLY A 286 15.53 18.06 9.15
N PRO A 287 16.84 17.90 8.97
CA PRO A 287 17.66 18.84 8.20
C PRO A 287 17.07 18.98 6.79
N HIS A 288 16.68 20.20 6.42
CA HIS A 288 16.16 20.49 5.09
C HIS A 288 17.27 20.30 4.05
N ARG A 289 17.08 19.40 3.09
CA ARG A 289 17.89 19.39 1.88
C ARG A 289 17.35 20.46 0.93
N ASN A 290 18.21 21.39 0.56
CA ASN A 290 17.89 22.35 -0.50
C ASN A 290 17.82 21.65 -1.87
N ARG A 291 17.35 22.35 -2.91
CA ARG A 291 17.27 21.82 -4.30
C ARG A 291 18.60 21.34 -4.88
N GLN A 292 19.73 21.61 -4.24
CA GLN A 292 21.08 21.21 -4.61
C GLN A 292 21.56 19.98 -3.81
N GLY A 293 20.71 19.40 -2.94
CA GLY A 293 21.04 18.23 -2.12
C GLY A 293 21.90 18.54 -0.89
N VAL A 294 22.16 19.82 -0.58
CA VAL A 294 22.93 20.25 0.58
C VAL A 294 22.03 20.28 1.80
N VAL A 295 22.49 19.65 2.88
CA VAL A 295 21.84 19.67 4.19
C VAL A 295 22.34 20.88 4.97
N GLU A 296 21.48 21.84 5.24
CA GLU A 296 21.78 22.99 6.10
C GLU A 296 21.22 22.70 7.50
N ILE A 297 22.12 22.56 8.47
CA ILE A 297 21.79 22.46 9.89
C ILE A 297 22.16 23.79 10.55
N ARG A 298 21.21 24.47 11.18
CA ARG A 298 21.50 25.67 11.93
C ARG A 298 22.31 25.29 13.17
N LEU A 299 23.30 26.09 13.52
CA LEU A 299 24.14 25.85 14.69
C LEU A 299 23.32 25.76 16.00
N ASP A 300 22.19 26.45 16.07
CA ASP A 300 21.27 26.46 17.22
C ASP A 300 20.50 25.15 17.36
N ASP A 301 20.42 24.31 16.29
CA ASP A 301 19.71 23.03 16.30
C ASP A 301 20.62 21.84 16.66
N ILE A 302 21.91 22.10 16.91
CA ILE A 302 22.88 21.05 17.31
C ILE A 302 22.81 20.92 18.84
N PRO A 303 22.37 19.77 19.40
CA PRO A 303 22.37 19.56 20.83
C PRO A 303 23.81 19.57 21.36
N ILE A 304 24.20 20.62 22.06
CA ILE A 304 25.47 20.69 22.76
C ILE A 304 25.36 19.80 24.00
N GLN A 305 25.96 18.62 23.97
CA GLN A 305 26.13 17.82 25.19
C GLN A 305 27.03 18.64 26.14
N GLN A 306 26.43 19.20 27.19
CA GLN A 306 27.19 19.71 28.32
C GLN A 306 27.79 18.50 29.04
N SER A 307 29.09 18.28 28.86
CA SER A 307 29.85 17.32 29.67
C SER A 307 29.77 17.73 31.13
N ARG A 308 29.18 16.88 31.94
CA ARG A 308 29.31 16.95 33.42
C ARG A 308 30.64 16.32 33.82
#